data_123bac9699c1b7a50039aba5e8773d52
#
_entry.id   123bac9699c1b7a50039aba5e8773d52
#
_cell.length_a   1.000
_cell.length_b   1.000
_cell.length_c   1.000
_cell.angle_alpha   90.00
_cell.angle_beta   90.00
_cell.angle_gamma   90.00
#
_symmetry.space_group_name_H-M   'P 1'
#
loop_
_entity.id
_entity.type
_entity.pdbx_description
1 polymer ?
#
loop_
_entity_poly.entity_id
_entity_poly.type
_entity_poly.pdbx_seq_one_letter_code
_entity_poly.pdbx_strand_id
1 'polypeptide(L)'
;MNSVLQCLSNTEPLVKFFLFEIYVNHINKKNTLGTRGRLAAAFAELLWDVWLGRARYVSPWDVKSWVARKAVQFQGFAQHDSQEMLSVLLETMHEDLNAISKKPYVEMKDSNGRPDEIVAAEFWDGLKKRDDSIFVRLFYGQLKSRVTCTICAHVSITFDPYNVLSVPIPRQSSSSTYTIKYYPLSFVQPVLEVTMALPSGDRTTVGEIKDKVRATLLEHA
;
A
#
# COMPACT_ATOMS: atom_id res chain seq x y z
N MET A 1 -8.88 8.36 10.26
CA MET A 1 -7.75 8.59 11.21
C MET A 1 -7.55 7.41 12.16
N ASN A 2 -8.57 6.97 12.93
CA ASN A 2 -8.39 5.89 13.92
C ASN A 2 -7.84 4.59 13.34
N SER A 3 -8.31 4.15 12.18
CA SER A 3 -7.80 2.94 11.50
C SER A 3 -6.29 3.00 11.24
N VAL A 4 -5.80 4.16 10.77
CA VAL A 4 -4.38 4.40 10.51
C VAL A 4 -3.57 4.30 11.80
N LEU A 5 -4.03 4.99 12.86
CA LEU A 5 -3.33 4.98 14.15
C LEU A 5 -3.34 3.58 14.77
N GLN A 6 -4.42 2.82 14.63
CA GLN A 6 -4.49 1.43 15.08
C GLN A 6 -3.52 0.53 14.31
N CYS A 7 -3.40 0.68 12.98
CA CYS A 7 -2.41 -0.07 12.20
C CYS A 7 -0.99 0.23 12.67
N LEU A 8 -0.64 1.51 12.84
CA LEU A 8 0.69 1.92 13.28
C LEU A 8 0.98 1.48 14.73
N SER A 9 -0.03 1.55 15.62
CA SER A 9 0.10 1.12 17.02
C SER A 9 0.25 -0.41 17.17
N ASN A 10 0.03 -1.17 16.11
CA ASN A 10 0.26 -2.62 16.06
C ASN A 10 1.46 -3.00 15.19
N THR A 11 2.22 -2.04 14.69
CA THR A 11 3.49 -2.29 14.00
C THR A 11 4.61 -2.47 15.03
N GLU A 12 4.86 -3.70 15.45
CA GLU A 12 5.72 -4.04 16.59
C GLU A 12 7.09 -3.34 16.60
N PRO A 13 7.88 -3.31 15.49
CA PRO A 13 9.18 -2.62 15.50
C PRO A 13 9.05 -1.11 15.73
N LEU A 14 7.98 -0.49 15.21
CA LEU A 14 7.70 0.93 15.39
C LEU A 14 7.30 1.21 16.85
N VAL A 15 6.41 0.39 17.41
CA VAL A 15 5.95 0.50 18.80
C VAL A 15 7.14 0.39 19.76
N LYS A 16 8.00 -0.60 19.60
CA LYS A 16 9.20 -0.75 20.40
C LYS A 16 10.13 0.46 20.34
N PHE A 17 10.32 1.01 19.15
CA PHE A 17 11.14 2.20 18.93
C PHE A 17 10.65 3.40 19.75
N PHE A 18 9.33 3.59 19.85
CA PHE A 18 8.75 4.68 20.61
C PHE A 18 8.63 4.37 22.11
N LEU A 19 8.13 3.19 22.51
CA LEU A 19 7.95 2.83 23.92
C LEU A 19 9.27 2.70 24.69
N PHE A 20 10.36 2.29 24.05
CA PHE A 20 11.69 2.27 24.66
C PHE A 20 12.43 3.60 24.54
N GLU A 21 11.72 4.68 24.16
CA GLU A 21 12.24 6.04 24.07
C GLU A 21 13.45 6.20 23.12
N ILE A 22 13.70 5.21 22.24
CA ILE A 22 14.82 5.26 21.29
C ILE A 22 14.69 6.48 20.38
N TYR A 23 13.45 6.86 20.02
CA TYR A 23 13.14 8.00 19.17
C TYR A 23 13.72 9.33 19.66
N VAL A 24 13.89 9.49 20.99
CA VAL A 24 14.39 10.74 21.61
C VAL A 24 15.78 11.11 21.07
N ASN A 25 16.62 10.09 20.85
CA ASN A 25 17.97 10.28 20.33
C ASN A 25 18.00 10.58 18.82
N HIS A 26 16.88 10.37 18.14
CA HIS A 26 16.72 10.57 16.68
C HIS A 26 15.97 11.86 16.34
N ILE A 27 15.49 12.64 17.32
CA ILE A 27 14.76 13.88 17.06
C ILE A 27 15.65 14.90 16.37
N ASN A 28 15.26 15.32 15.17
CA ASN A 28 15.92 16.35 14.40
C ASN A 28 15.28 17.74 14.63
N LYS A 29 15.73 18.45 15.64
CA LYS A 29 15.22 19.79 15.97
C LYS A 29 15.59 20.86 14.93
N LYS A 30 16.59 20.59 14.07
CA LYS A 30 17.07 21.54 13.05
C LYS A 30 16.29 21.47 11.75
N ASN A 31 15.58 20.36 11.51
CA ASN A 31 14.81 20.18 10.29
C ASN A 31 13.52 21.05 10.34
N THR A 32 13.39 21.93 9.37
CA THR A 32 12.22 22.83 9.25
C THR A 32 11.06 22.19 8.51
N LEU A 33 11.29 21.07 7.83
CA LEU A 33 10.23 20.33 7.13
C LEU A 33 9.34 19.54 8.09
N GLY A 34 9.89 19.07 9.21
CA GLY A 34 9.16 18.41 10.28
C GLY A 34 8.47 19.39 11.26
N THR A 35 8.15 18.87 12.44
CA THR A 35 7.58 19.62 13.58
C THR A 35 8.60 19.85 14.69
N ARG A 36 9.87 19.62 14.43
CA ARG A 36 10.97 19.63 15.41
C ARG A 36 10.81 18.57 16.49
N GLY A 37 10.26 17.42 16.13
CA GLY A 37 10.04 16.28 17.00
C GLY A 37 8.75 16.31 17.81
N ARG A 38 7.89 17.33 17.63
CA ARG A 38 6.67 17.46 18.42
C ARG A 38 5.60 16.44 18.03
N LEU A 39 5.45 16.15 16.75
CA LEU A 39 4.54 15.10 16.31
C LEU A 39 5.05 13.72 16.75
N ALA A 40 6.35 13.47 16.65
CA ALA A 40 6.96 12.22 17.12
C ALA A 40 6.74 12.02 18.62
N ALA A 41 6.88 13.09 19.44
CA ALA A 41 6.60 13.03 20.88
C ALA A 41 5.11 12.77 21.17
N ALA A 42 4.19 13.48 20.49
CA ALA A 42 2.75 13.26 20.65
C ALA A 42 2.33 11.83 20.24
N PHE A 43 2.98 11.27 19.22
CA PHE A 43 2.74 9.89 18.82
C PHE A 43 3.28 8.88 19.83
N ALA A 44 4.45 9.15 20.43
CA ALA A 44 5.02 8.33 21.51
C ALA A 44 4.09 8.30 22.74
N GLU A 45 3.58 9.47 23.15
CA GLU A 45 2.63 9.59 24.26
C GLU A 45 1.33 8.82 23.97
N LEU A 46 0.79 8.95 22.76
CA LEU A 46 -0.37 8.16 22.32
C LEU A 46 -0.11 6.64 22.43
N LEU A 47 1.05 6.15 21.97
CA LEU A 47 1.40 4.74 22.06
C LEU A 47 1.56 4.29 23.51
N TRP A 48 2.15 5.13 24.36
CA TRP A 48 2.29 4.85 25.77
C TRP A 48 0.91 4.70 26.44
N ASP A 49 -0.01 5.62 26.18
CA ASP A 49 -1.37 5.57 26.70
C ASP A 49 -2.15 4.34 26.20
N VAL A 50 -1.99 3.96 24.94
CA VAL A 50 -2.66 2.80 24.33
C VAL A 50 -2.17 1.49 24.92
N TRP A 51 -0.87 1.34 25.13
CA TRP A 51 -0.27 0.06 25.52
C TRP A 51 -0.04 -0.10 27.02
N LEU A 52 0.25 0.98 27.71
CA LEU A 52 0.65 0.98 29.13
C LEU A 52 -0.31 1.80 30.00
N GLY A 53 -1.15 2.64 29.41
CA GLY A 53 -2.14 3.43 30.13
C GLY A 53 -3.24 2.57 30.74
N ARG A 54 -3.92 3.12 31.77
CA ARG A 54 -5.03 2.49 32.47
C ARG A 54 -6.41 2.99 32.03
N ALA A 55 -6.44 3.93 31.09
CA ALA A 55 -7.67 4.53 30.59
C ALA A 55 -8.45 3.53 29.71
N ARG A 56 -9.78 3.56 29.79
CA ARG A 56 -10.66 2.71 28.94
C ARG A 56 -10.65 3.13 27.47
N TYR A 57 -10.28 4.38 27.20
CA TYR A 57 -10.16 4.95 25.86
C TYR A 57 -9.07 6.03 25.85
N VAL A 58 -8.47 6.23 24.70
CA VAL A 58 -7.43 7.25 24.48
C VAL A 58 -7.85 8.13 23.31
N SER A 59 -7.67 9.43 23.45
CA SER A 59 -7.96 10.39 22.38
C SER A 59 -6.68 10.80 21.66
N PRO A 60 -6.57 10.63 20.34
CA PRO A 60 -5.39 11.03 19.58
C PRO A 60 -5.37 12.52 19.23
N TRP A 61 -5.85 13.38 20.15
CA TRP A 61 -6.04 14.80 19.88
C TRP A 61 -4.74 15.52 19.52
N ASP A 62 -3.65 15.25 20.23
CA ASP A 62 -2.38 15.93 20.01
C ASP A 62 -1.77 15.53 18.68
N VAL A 63 -1.78 14.23 18.35
CA VAL A 63 -1.37 13.75 17.01
C VAL A 63 -2.20 14.42 15.93
N LYS A 64 -3.55 14.44 16.08
CA LYS A 64 -4.45 15.12 15.13
C LYS A 64 -4.10 16.59 14.97
N SER A 65 -3.86 17.30 16.08
CA SER A 65 -3.56 18.73 16.05
C SER A 65 -2.28 19.05 15.28
N TRP A 66 -1.24 18.23 15.43
CA TRP A 66 0.00 18.39 14.69
C TRP A 66 -0.15 18.05 13.20
N VAL A 67 -0.88 17.00 12.86
CA VAL A 67 -1.20 16.67 11.46
C VAL A 67 -2.00 17.81 10.81
N ALA A 68 -3.01 18.33 11.49
CA ALA A 68 -3.84 19.43 11.00
C ALA A 68 -3.07 20.75 10.78
N ARG A 69 -1.97 20.97 11.48
CA ARG A 69 -1.07 22.11 11.23
C ARG A 69 -0.24 21.93 9.95
N LYS A 70 0.04 20.70 9.58
CA LYS A 70 0.79 20.39 8.34
C LYS A 70 -0.12 20.33 7.12
N ALA A 71 -1.31 19.80 7.28
CA ALA A 71 -2.29 19.61 6.23
C ALA A 71 -3.66 20.11 6.68
N VAL A 72 -4.03 21.30 6.20
CA VAL A 72 -5.21 22.07 6.64
C VAL A 72 -6.52 21.30 6.42
N GLN A 73 -6.58 20.43 5.40
CA GLN A 73 -7.74 19.59 5.13
C GLN A 73 -8.13 18.68 6.31
N PHE A 74 -7.18 18.32 7.17
CA PHE A 74 -7.46 17.51 8.38
C PHE A 74 -7.91 18.31 9.60
N GLN A 75 -8.17 19.62 9.44
CA GLN A 75 -8.81 20.41 10.45
C GLN A 75 -10.30 20.03 10.59
N GLY A 76 -10.85 20.19 11.80
CA GLY A 76 -12.25 19.85 12.05
C GLY A 76 -12.51 18.35 12.19
N PHE A 77 -13.76 17.92 11.87
CA PHE A 77 -14.24 16.56 12.11
C PHE A 77 -14.84 15.91 10.85
N ALA A 78 -14.58 16.48 9.68
CA ALA A 78 -15.02 15.89 8.43
C ALA A 78 -14.33 14.53 8.16
N GLN A 79 -14.94 13.73 7.30
CA GLN A 79 -14.35 12.49 6.82
C GLN A 79 -13.30 12.80 5.75
N HIS A 80 -12.18 12.11 5.84
CA HIS A 80 -11.05 12.26 4.92
C HIS A 80 -10.49 10.90 4.53
N ASP A 81 -9.74 10.86 3.44
CA ASP A 81 -9.03 9.67 3.01
C ASP A 81 -7.98 9.25 4.05
N SER A 82 -8.08 7.99 4.45
CA SER A 82 -7.15 7.41 5.44
C SER A 82 -5.74 7.24 4.88
N GLN A 83 -5.60 6.97 3.59
CA GLN A 83 -4.30 6.84 2.93
C GLN A 83 -3.59 8.20 2.85
N GLU A 84 -4.32 9.28 2.50
CA GLU A 84 -3.78 10.63 2.48
C GLU A 84 -3.31 11.05 3.90
N MET A 85 -4.11 10.78 4.91
CA MET A 85 -3.74 11.04 6.30
C MET A 85 -2.51 10.24 6.72
N LEU A 86 -2.42 8.96 6.35
CA LEU A 86 -1.26 8.11 6.63
C LEU A 86 0.00 8.69 6.01
N SER A 87 -0.08 9.12 4.74
CA SER A 87 1.06 9.70 4.02
C SER A 87 1.58 10.96 4.72
N VAL A 88 0.69 11.89 5.09
CA VAL A 88 1.07 13.12 5.80
C VAL A 88 1.67 12.80 7.17
N LEU A 89 1.10 11.84 7.89
CA LEU A 89 1.59 11.43 9.21
C LEU A 89 2.99 10.83 9.12
N LEU A 90 3.20 9.85 8.23
CA LEU A 90 4.48 9.19 8.04
C LEU A 90 5.56 10.16 7.56
N GLU A 91 5.25 11.01 6.57
CA GLU A 91 6.19 12.01 6.05
C GLU A 91 6.60 13.01 7.13
N THR A 92 5.65 13.53 7.90
CA THR A 92 5.96 14.49 8.96
C THR A 92 6.77 13.86 10.09
N MET A 93 6.45 12.64 10.52
CA MET A 93 7.24 11.91 11.52
C MET A 93 8.61 11.50 10.98
N HIS A 94 8.69 11.13 9.68
CA HIS A 94 9.97 10.90 9.03
C HIS A 94 10.88 12.13 9.13
N GLU A 95 10.37 13.31 8.78
CA GLU A 95 11.15 14.54 8.84
C GLU A 95 11.50 14.95 10.29
N ASP A 96 10.69 14.60 11.27
CA ASP A 96 11.02 14.80 12.68
C ASP A 96 12.17 13.91 13.17
N LEU A 97 12.34 12.73 12.55
CA LEU A 97 13.31 11.70 12.96
C LEU A 97 14.40 11.42 11.90
N ASN A 98 14.43 12.20 10.81
CA ASN A 98 15.44 12.05 9.78
C ASN A 98 16.81 12.48 10.30
N ALA A 99 17.76 11.55 10.33
CA ALA A 99 19.14 11.83 10.76
C ALA A 99 19.84 12.85 9.85
N ILE A 100 19.35 13.02 8.61
CA ILE A 100 19.96 13.88 7.60
C ILE A 100 19.31 15.25 7.63
N SER A 101 20.06 16.26 8.08
CA SER A 101 19.58 17.66 8.11
C SER A 101 19.78 18.40 6.79
N LYS A 102 20.81 18.04 6.02
CA LYS A 102 21.10 18.63 4.70
C LYS A 102 21.14 17.51 3.68
N LYS A 103 20.09 17.42 2.85
CA LYS A 103 19.97 16.40 1.81
C LYS A 103 21.00 16.68 0.69
N PRO A 104 22.03 15.82 0.50
CA PRO A 104 23.00 16.00 -0.56
C PRO A 104 22.36 15.70 -1.93
N TYR A 105 22.92 16.27 -2.98
CA TYR A 105 22.66 15.77 -4.32
C TYR A 105 23.39 14.43 -4.49
N VAL A 106 22.65 13.41 -4.91
CA VAL A 106 23.21 12.08 -5.20
C VAL A 106 22.93 11.77 -6.66
N GLU A 107 24.00 11.73 -7.46
CA GLU A 107 23.90 11.34 -8.85
C GLU A 107 23.75 9.81 -8.95
N MET A 108 22.70 9.37 -9.62
CA MET A 108 22.46 7.96 -9.87
C MET A 108 23.05 7.58 -11.22
N LYS A 109 23.95 6.60 -11.23
CA LYS A 109 24.56 6.08 -12.45
C LYS A 109 23.60 5.16 -13.18
N ASP A 110 23.65 5.19 -14.52
CA ASP A 110 22.91 4.23 -15.32
C ASP A 110 23.35 2.79 -14.99
N SER A 111 22.43 1.88 -15.14
CA SER A 111 22.65 0.44 -14.85
C SER A 111 23.73 -0.17 -15.74
N ASN A 112 23.85 0.27 -17.02
CA ASN A 112 24.83 -0.21 -18.01
C ASN A 112 24.97 -1.75 -18.04
N GLY A 113 23.85 -2.46 -17.87
CA GLY A 113 23.84 -3.93 -17.87
C GLY A 113 24.43 -4.59 -16.63
N ARG A 114 24.72 -3.83 -15.56
CA ARG A 114 25.16 -4.38 -14.27
C ARG A 114 24.05 -5.20 -13.59
N PRO A 115 24.41 -6.16 -12.72
CA PRO A 115 23.43 -6.94 -11.98
C PRO A 115 22.48 -6.05 -11.16
N ASP A 116 21.19 -6.40 -11.17
CA ASP A 116 20.13 -5.64 -10.50
C ASP A 116 20.40 -5.42 -9.01
N GLU A 117 20.95 -6.43 -8.32
CA GLU A 117 21.24 -6.37 -6.88
C GLU A 117 22.25 -5.26 -6.56
N ILE A 118 23.27 -5.11 -7.40
CA ILE A 118 24.29 -4.07 -7.22
C ILE A 118 23.70 -2.69 -7.47
N VAL A 119 22.94 -2.54 -8.56
CA VAL A 119 22.29 -1.27 -8.91
C VAL A 119 21.26 -0.90 -7.87
N ALA A 120 20.42 -1.82 -7.41
CA ALA A 120 19.43 -1.59 -6.37
C ALA A 120 20.08 -1.15 -5.05
N ALA A 121 21.20 -1.80 -4.66
CA ALA A 121 21.94 -1.43 -3.45
C ALA A 121 22.51 0.00 -3.55
N GLU A 122 23.06 0.40 -4.70
CA GLU A 122 23.55 1.77 -4.93
C GLU A 122 22.42 2.81 -4.81
N PHE A 123 21.25 2.52 -5.40
CA PHE A 123 20.07 3.39 -5.30
C PHE A 123 19.58 3.49 -3.86
N TRP A 124 19.55 2.37 -3.13
CA TRP A 124 19.18 2.34 -1.71
C TRP A 124 20.14 3.13 -0.83
N ASP A 125 21.43 3.00 -1.06
CA ASP A 125 22.43 3.79 -0.33
C ASP A 125 22.36 5.28 -0.70
N GLY A 126 22.01 5.60 -1.93
CA GLY A 126 21.70 6.96 -2.36
C GLY A 126 20.51 7.54 -1.61
N LEU A 127 19.44 6.76 -1.41
CA LEU A 127 18.28 7.16 -0.61
C LEU A 127 18.70 7.42 0.85
N LYS A 128 19.42 6.50 1.48
CA LYS A 128 19.85 6.65 2.88
C LYS A 128 20.74 7.87 3.14
N LYS A 129 21.49 8.34 2.15
CA LYS A 129 22.27 9.57 2.26
C LYS A 129 21.40 10.82 2.37
N ARG A 130 20.15 10.73 1.92
CA ARG A 130 19.17 11.84 1.92
C ARG A 130 18.12 11.67 3.00
N ASP A 131 17.70 10.43 3.24
CA ASP A 131 16.56 10.10 4.08
C ASP A 131 16.89 8.86 4.90
N ASP A 132 17.29 9.05 6.16
CA ASP A 132 17.57 7.96 7.11
C ASP A 132 16.75 8.12 8.38
N SER A 133 15.69 7.32 8.49
CA SER A 133 14.84 7.25 9.67
C SER A 133 14.29 5.84 9.85
N ILE A 134 13.67 5.58 10.99
CA ILE A 134 12.93 4.33 11.25
C ILE A 134 11.83 4.10 10.20
N PHE A 135 11.20 5.16 9.69
CA PHE A 135 10.14 5.07 8.70
C PHE A 135 10.65 4.57 7.35
N VAL A 136 11.82 5.05 6.90
CA VAL A 136 12.47 4.57 5.69
C VAL A 136 12.79 3.08 5.82
N ARG A 137 13.30 2.66 6.99
CA ARG A 137 13.69 1.27 7.24
C ARG A 137 12.51 0.30 7.31
N LEU A 138 11.33 0.76 7.77
CA LEU A 138 10.16 -0.11 7.97
C LEU A 138 9.16 -0.07 6.81
N PHE A 139 8.99 1.09 6.15
CA PHE A 139 7.88 1.31 5.24
C PHE A 139 8.29 1.58 3.79
N TYR A 140 9.59 1.74 3.50
CA TYR A 140 10.05 1.96 2.14
C TYR A 140 10.49 0.65 1.49
N GLY A 141 10.20 0.54 0.21
CA GLY A 141 10.71 -0.49 -0.68
C GLY A 141 11.26 0.13 -1.96
N GLN A 142 11.68 -0.70 -2.90
CA GLN A 142 12.13 -0.27 -4.22
C GLN A 142 11.34 -0.95 -5.33
N LEU A 143 10.94 -0.18 -6.34
CA LEU A 143 10.37 -0.69 -7.58
C LEU A 143 11.41 -0.61 -8.68
N LYS A 144 11.63 -1.71 -9.40
CA LYS A 144 12.45 -1.74 -10.60
C LYS A 144 11.65 -1.17 -11.76
N SER A 145 12.12 -0.08 -12.33
CA SER A 145 11.63 0.48 -13.59
C SER A 145 12.58 0.11 -14.72
N ARG A 146 12.06 -0.46 -15.81
CA ARG A 146 12.82 -0.81 -17.00
C ARG A 146 12.20 -0.12 -18.21
N VAL A 147 12.95 0.78 -18.81
CA VAL A 147 12.57 1.50 -20.02
C VAL A 147 13.45 1.06 -21.16
N THR A 148 12.85 0.63 -22.27
CA THR A 148 13.57 0.23 -23.48
C THR A 148 13.26 1.23 -24.58
N CYS A 149 14.28 1.85 -25.15
CA CYS A 149 14.11 2.75 -26.28
C CYS A 149 13.66 1.96 -27.52
N THR A 150 12.59 2.39 -28.16
CA THR A 150 12.03 1.74 -29.36
C THR A 150 12.88 1.99 -30.62
N ILE A 151 13.78 2.98 -30.62
CA ILE A 151 14.61 3.33 -31.77
C ILE A 151 15.98 2.66 -31.69
N CYS A 152 16.68 2.77 -30.55
CA CYS A 152 18.05 2.28 -30.41
C CYS A 152 18.17 1.04 -29.51
N ALA A 153 17.07 0.49 -29.01
CA ALA A 153 17.01 -0.64 -28.10
C ALA A 153 17.82 -0.46 -26.78
N HIS A 154 18.26 0.76 -26.46
CA HIS A 154 18.92 1.05 -25.19
C HIS A 154 17.95 0.73 -24.03
N VAL A 155 18.47 0.06 -23.01
CA VAL A 155 17.70 -0.32 -21.80
C VAL A 155 18.23 0.49 -20.62
N SER A 156 17.40 1.33 -20.07
CA SER A 156 17.65 2.03 -18.79
C SER A 156 16.90 1.33 -17.66
N ILE A 157 17.57 1.08 -16.56
CA ILE A 157 17.01 0.46 -15.36
C ILE A 157 17.24 1.38 -14.19
N THR A 158 16.15 1.73 -13.48
CA THR A 158 16.18 2.49 -12.23
C THR A 158 15.49 1.71 -11.12
N PHE A 159 15.84 2.03 -9.87
CA PHE A 159 15.21 1.48 -8.68
C PHE A 159 14.63 2.62 -7.86
N ASP A 160 13.34 2.88 -8.05
CA ASP A 160 12.65 4.01 -7.45
C ASP A 160 12.11 3.64 -6.07
N PRO A 161 12.40 4.42 -5.01
CA PRO A 161 11.86 4.17 -3.69
C PRO A 161 10.37 4.45 -3.64
N TYR A 162 9.61 3.63 -2.93
CA TYR A 162 8.20 3.82 -2.67
C TYR A 162 7.86 3.48 -1.21
N ASN A 163 6.84 4.11 -0.68
CA ASN A 163 6.26 3.82 0.64
C ASN A 163 4.75 3.52 0.56
N VAL A 164 4.14 3.70 -0.61
CA VAL A 164 2.75 3.37 -0.89
C VAL A 164 2.67 2.63 -2.21
N LEU A 165 1.98 1.50 -2.21
CA LEU A 165 1.72 0.70 -3.39
C LEU A 165 0.21 0.58 -3.60
N SER A 166 -0.27 1.05 -4.76
CA SER A 166 -1.66 0.86 -5.15
C SER A 166 -1.86 -0.55 -5.68
N VAL A 167 -2.66 -1.34 -4.97
CA VAL A 167 -2.99 -2.71 -5.36
C VAL A 167 -4.47 -2.76 -5.72
N PRO A 168 -4.84 -3.17 -6.95
CA PRO A 168 -6.23 -3.31 -7.31
C PRO A 168 -6.87 -4.44 -6.50
N ILE A 169 -8.02 -4.17 -5.91
CA ILE A 169 -8.83 -5.22 -5.30
C ILE A 169 -9.36 -6.09 -6.42
N PRO A 170 -9.02 -7.39 -6.48
CA PRO A 170 -9.56 -8.25 -7.50
C PRO A 170 -11.08 -8.26 -7.36
N ARG A 171 -11.78 -7.87 -8.42
CA ARG A 171 -13.21 -8.08 -8.46
C ARG A 171 -13.41 -9.58 -8.38
N GLN A 172 -14.03 -10.07 -7.32
CA GLN A 172 -14.52 -11.43 -7.31
C GLN A 172 -15.41 -11.52 -8.55
N SER A 173 -14.95 -12.25 -9.55
CA SER A 173 -15.83 -12.74 -10.59
C SER A 173 -16.75 -13.72 -9.85
N SER A 174 -17.85 -13.21 -9.36
CA SER A 174 -18.91 -14.06 -8.86
C SER A 174 -19.38 -14.87 -10.06
N SER A 175 -18.86 -16.05 -10.23
CA SER A 175 -19.42 -17.01 -11.16
C SER A 175 -20.63 -17.64 -10.48
N SER A 176 -21.80 -17.38 -11.01
CA SER A 176 -23.00 -18.10 -10.60
C SER A 176 -23.03 -19.42 -11.34
N THR A 177 -23.19 -20.50 -10.57
CA THR A 177 -23.35 -21.83 -11.15
C THR A 177 -24.83 -22.02 -11.52
N TYR A 178 -25.07 -22.31 -12.77
CA TYR A 178 -26.39 -22.59 -13.29
C TYR A 178 -26.49 -24.06 -13.69
N THR A 179 -27.58 -24.72 -13.28
CA THR A 179 -27.91 -26.06 -13.76
C THR A 179 -29.04 -25.92 -14.79
N ILE A 180 -28.77 -26.31 -16.01
CA ILE A 180 -29.69 -26.22 -17.14
C ILE A 180 -30.13 -27.62 -17.50
N LYS A 181 -31.44 -27.84 -17.57
CA LYS A 181 -32.02 -29.11 -18.03
C LYS A 181 -32.28 -29.01 -19.52
N TYR A 182 -31.62 -29.86 -20.29
CA TYR A 182 -31.85 -29.99 -21.73
C TYR A 182 -32.80 -31.13 -22.01
N TYR A 183 -33.91 -30.83 -22.65
CA TYR A 183 -34.91 -31.78 -23.08
C TYR A 183 -34.73 -32.02 -24.58
N PRO A 184 -34.25 -33.21 -25.01
CA PRO A 184 -34.19 -33.57 -26.41
C PRO A 184 -35.58 -33.62 -27.06
N LEU A 185 -35.68 -33.27 -28.33
CA LEU A 185 -36.93 -33.37 -29.08
C LEU A 185 -37.37 -34.83 -29.25
N SER A 186 -36.44 -35.78 -29.17
CA SER A 186 -36.72 -37.20 -29.19
C SER A 186 -36.98 -37.70 -27.77
N PHE A 187 -38.16 -38.22 -27.51
CA PHE A 187 -38.53 -38.83 -26.21
C PHE A 187 -37.78 -40.07 -25.87
N VAL A 188 -36.88 -40.54 -26.75
CA VAL A 188 -36.04 -41.77 -26.54
C VAL A 188 -34.75 -41.40 -25.77
N GLN A 189 -34.31 -40.13 -25.82
CA GLN A 189 -33.08 -39.70 -25.13
C GLN A 189 -33.41 -39.19 -23.72
N PRO A 190 -32.59 -39.45 -22.71
CA PRO A 190 -32.78 -38.94 -21.37
C PRO A 190 -32.60 -37.44 -21.30
N VAL A 191 -33.22 -36.80 -20.33
CA VAL A 191 -33.01 -35.41 -19.99
C VAL A 191 -31.58 -35.24 -19.49
N LEU A 192 -30.84 -34.32 -20.07
CA LEU A 192 -29.46 -34.03 -19.68
C LEU A 192 -29.43 -32.81 -18.75
N GLU A 193 -28.75 -32.94 -17.62
CA GLU A 193 -28.45 -31.80 -16.73
C GLU A 193 -27.05 -31.31 -16.98
N VAL A 194 -26.93 -30.09 -17.43
CA VAL A 194 -25.64 -29.43 -17.70
C VAL A 194 -25.42 -28.36 -16.65
N THR A 195 -24.41 -28.54 -15.80
CA THR A 195 -24.02 -27.56 -14.81
C THR A 195 -22.84 -26.73 -15.34
N MET A 196 -23.00 -25.42 -15.42
CA MET A 196 -21.98 -24.51 -15.91
C MET A 196 -21.82 -23.29 -15.04
N ALA A 197 -20.59 -22.82 -14.88
CA ALA A 197 -20.28 -21.55 -14.27
C ALA A 197 -20.38 -20.43 -15.31
N LEU A 198 -21.20 -19.42 -15.04
CA LEU A 198 -21.32 -18.22 -15.86
C LEU A 198 -20.83 -17.02 -15.05
N PRO A 199 -20.13 -16.04 -15.69
CA PRO A 199 -19.76 -14.82 -15.02
C PRO A 199 -20.99 -14.13 -14.47
N SER A 200 -21.03 -13.81 -13.17
CA SER A 200 -22.08 -13.01 -12.59
C SER A 200 -21.88 -11.56 -13.00
N GLY A 201 -22.71 -11.07 -13.86
CA GLY A 201 -22.76 -9.67 -14.28
C GLY A 201 -23.91 -9.48 -15.23
N ASP A 202 -24.46 -8.27 -15.29
CA ASP A 202 -25.62 -7.86 -16.10
C ASP A 202 -25.46 -8.05 -17.62
N ARG A 203 -24.49 -8.81 -18.10
CA ARG A 203 -24.12 -8.92 -19.51
C ARG A 203 -24.09 -10.32 -20.09
N THR A 204 -24.41 -11.37 -19.30
CA THR A 204 -24.49 -12.72 -19.90
C THR A 204 -25.79 -12.81 -20.69
N THR A 205 -25.68 -12.88 -22.00
CA THR A 205 -26.84 -13.00 -22.89
C THR A 205 -27.33 -14.43 -22.98
N VAL A 206 -28.62 -14.59 -23.31
CA VAL A 206 -29.21 -15.92 -23.57
C VAL A 206 -28.49 -16.63 -24.73
N GLY A 207 -27.92 -15.86 -25.69
CA GLY A 207 -27.10 -16.40 -26.79
C GLY A 207 -25.85 -17.12 -26.27
N GLU A 208 -25.08 -16.46 -25.39
CA GLU A 208 -23.87 -17.04 -24.80
C GLU A 208 -24.15 -18.29 -23.96
N ILE A 209 -25.29 -18.32 -23.27
CA ILE A 209 -25.74 -19.50 -22.52
C ILE A 209 -25.99 -20.67 -23.50
N LYS A 210 -26.71 -20.40 -24.58
CA LYS A 210 -27.01 -21.41 -25.61
C LYS A 210 -25.74 -21.97 -26.27
N ASP A 211 -24.79 -21.11 -26.56
CA ASP A 211 -23.52 -21.52 -27.21
C ASP A 211 -22.68 -22.37 -26.27
N LYS A 212 -22.63 -22.04 -24.98
CA LYS A 212 -21.96 -22.90 -23.98
C LYS A 212 -22.65 -24.24 -23.79
N VAL A 213 -23.97 -24.26 -23.70
CA VAL A 213 -24.75 -25.52 -23.62
C VAL A 213 -24.46 -26.38 -24.85
N ARG A 214 -24.47 -25.79 -26.05
CA ARG A 214 -24.15 -26.50 -27.30
C ARG A 214 -22.75 -27.09 -27.29
N ALA A 215 -21.74 -26.32 -26.85
CA ALA A 215 -20.36 -26.79 -26.74
C ALA A 215 -20.26 -28.00 -25.79
N THR A 216 -20.87 -27.90 -24.59
CA THR A 216 -20.85 -28.98 -23.60
C THR A 216 -21.59 -30.24 -24.09
N LEU A 217 -22.68 -30.09 -24.84
CA LEU A 217 -23.40 -31.21 -25.42
C LEU A 217 -22.60 -31.93 -26.55
N LEU A 218 -21.76 -31.19 -27.30
CA LEU A 218 -20.88 -31.75 -28.32
C LEU A 218 -19.69 -32.52 -27.73
N GLU A 219 -19.26 -32.17 -26.50
CA GLU A 219 -18.20 -32.91 -25.80
C GLU A 219 -18.68 -34.24 -25.21
N HIS A 220 -20.01 -34.41 -25.04
CA HIS A 220 -20.64 -35.62 -24.47
C HIS A 220 -21.39 -36.46 -25.53
N ALA A 221 -21.34 -36.09 -26.79
CA ALA A 221 -21.92 -36.85 -27.91
C ALA A 221 -20.89 -37.70 -28.63
#